data_0535b558f620458f61dccc5269b66ee5
#
_entry.id   0535b558f620458f61dccc5269b66ee5
#
_cell.length_a   1.000
_cell.length_b   1.000
_cell.length_c   1.000
_cell.angle_alpha   90.00
_cell.angle_beta   90.00
_cell.angle_gamma   90.00
#
_symmetry.space_group_name_H-M   'P 1'
#
loop_
_entity.id
_entity.type
_entity.pdbx_description
1 polymer ?
#
loop_
_entity_poly.entity_id
_entity_poly.type
_entity_poly.pdbx_seq_one_letter_code
_entity_poly.pdbx_strand_id
1 'polypeptide(L)'
;MTEIRVLIADDQALVRAGLAALLDLEPDITVVAQAADGAEAVALAGNLPVDVALLDIEMPGLTGLEATERIVAAGRETRCLMVTTFDRPGYLRRAFDAGASGFVVKDTPAAELAEAIRKVHAGLRVVDPALAEKSLLAGPNPLTPREQDVLREASHGASAGQIGRALYLSAGTVRNHLSSAIGKTGTANRTEAAAVAARNGWL
;
A
#
# COMPACT_ATOMS: atom_id res chain seq x y z
N MET A 1 17.57 12.19 -23.84
CA MET A 1 17.13 11.46 -22.62
C MET A 1 15.67 11.14 -22.85
N THR A 2 15.23 9.93 -22.51
CA THR A 2 13.81 9.55 -22.67
C THR A 2 13.02 10.23 -21.55
N GLU A 3 11.99 10.97 -21.90
CA GLU A 3 11.07 11.61 -20.96
C GLU A 3 10.29 10.53 -20.17
N ILE A 4 10.23 10.65 -18.86
CA ILE A 4 9.52 9.74 -17.97
C ILE A 4 8.17 10.37 -17.59
N ARG A 5 7.07 9.74 -18.01
CA ARG A 5 5.70 10.20 -17.77
C ARG A 5 5.18 9.66 -16.45
N VAL A 6 4.87 10.56 -15.53
CA VAL A 6 4.49 10.22 -14.16
C VAL A 6 3.02 10.54 -13.92
N LEU A 7 2.30 9.60 -13.32
CA LEU A 7 1.00 9.80 -12.67
C LEU A 7 1.23 9.92 -11.17
N ILE A 8 0.59 10.89 -10.51
CA ILE A 8 0.60 11.03 -9.04
C ILE A 8 -0.81 10.79 -8.52
N ALA A 9 -0.95 9.89 -7.55
CA ALA A 9 -2.22 9.64 -6.85
C ALA A 9 -2.04 9.80 -5.33
N ASP A 10 -2.79 10.73 -4.75
CA ASP A 10 -2.76 11.07 -3.33
C ASP A 10 -4.08 11.77 -2.97
N ASP A 11 -4.72 11.43 -1.87
CA ASP A 11 -5.97 12.07 -1.46
C ASP A 11 -5.77 13.50 -0.95
N GLN A 12 -4.56 13.84 -0.51
CA GLN A 12 -4.18 15.15 0.00
C GLN A 12 -3.79 16.10 -1.16
N ALA A 13 -4.68 16.99 -1.54
CA ALA A 13 -4.49 17.91 -2.68
C ALA A 13 -3.18 18.74 -2.59
N LEU A 14 -2.80 19.18 -1.39
CA LEU A 14 -1.56 19.95 -1.19
C LEU A 14 -0.30 19.11 -1.42
N VAL A 15 -0.30 17.85 -0.93
CA VAL A 15 0.81 16.93 -1.14
C VAL A 15 0.95 16.60 -2.62
N ARG A 16 -0.15 16.26 -3.29
CA ARG A 16 -0.20 15.96 -4.72
C ARG A 16 0.33 17.12 -5.57
N ALA A 17 -0.15 18.36 -5.30
CA ALA A 17 0.31 19.55 -6.00
C ALA A 17 1.79 19.86 -5.72
N GLY A 18 2.24 19.65 -4.47
CA GLY A 18 3.64 19.85 -4.08
C GLY A 18 4.59 18.86 -4.78
N LEU A 19 4.23 17.57 -4.81
CA LEU A 19 5.00 16.55 -5.53
C LEU A 19 5.06 16.86 -7.03
N ALA A 20 3.94 17.25 -7.65
CA ALA A 20 3.92 17.61 -9.05
C ALA A 20 4.86 18.79 -9.35
N ALA A 21 4.77 19.86 -8.57
CA ALA A 21 5.63 21.03 -8.75
C ALA A 21 7.12 20.73 -8.57
N LEU A 22 7.48 19.84 -7.64
CA LEU A 22 8.86 19.42 -7.42
C LEU A 22 9.39 18.55 -8.55
N LEU A 23 8.58 17.62 -9.05
CA LEU A 23 8.98 16.72 -10.15
C LEU A 23 9.04 17.45 -11.50
N ASP A 24 8.23 18.48 -11.73
CA ASP A 24 8.28 19.31 -12.94
C ASP A 24 9.57 20.16 -13.03
N LEU A 25 10.37 20.24 -11.95
CA LEU A 25 11.70 20.86 -12.00
C LEU A 25 12.78 19.92 -12.61
N GLU A 26 12.47 18.64 -12.70
CA GLU A 26 13.40 17.63 -13.26
C GLU A 26 13.27 17.61 -14.80
N PRO A 27 14.37 17.75 -15.54
CA PRO A 27 14.31 17.95 -17.01
C PRO A 27 13.87 16.72 -17.80
N ASP A 28 13.83 15.57 -17.18
CA ASP A 28 13.51 14.25 -17.78
C ASP A 28 12.23 13.61 -17.18
N ILE A 29 11.52 14.33 -16.31
CA ILE A 29 10.28 13.84 -15.67
C ILE A 29 9.15 14.81 -16.01
N THR A 30 8.01 14.28 -16.44
CA THR A 30 6.80 15.05 -16.72
C THR A 30 5.60 14.45 -16.00
N VAL A 31 4.91 15.25 -15.20
CA VAL A 31 3.67 14.82 -14.55
C VAL A 31 2.51 14.92 -15.53
N VAL A 32 2.11 13.78 -16.10
CA VAL A 32 1.06 13.72 -17.14
C VAL A 32 -0.35 13.61 -16.57
N ALA A 33 -0.49 13.22 -15.30
CA ALA A 33 -1.80 13.12 -14.65
C ALA A 33 -1.68 13.19 -13.12
N GLN A 34 -2.77 13.62 -12.49
CA GLN A 34 -2.96 13.63 -11.04
C GLN A 34 -4.31 12.99 -10.72
N ALA A 35 -4.36 12.16 -9.68
CA ALA A 35 -5.56 11.48 -9.19
C ALA A 35 -5.77 11.76 -7.70
N ALA A 36 -7.02 11.89 -7.29
CA ALA A 36 -7.38 12.11 -5.88
C ALA A 36 -7.69 10.80 -5.14
N ASP A 37 -7.81 9.69 -5.86
CA ASP A 37 -8.07 8.36 -5.30
C ASP A 37 -7.54 7.26 -6.21
N GLY A 38 -7.59 6.02 -5.71
CA GLY A 38 -7.09 4.86 -6.44
C GLY A 38 -7.92 4.49 -7.68
N ALA A 39 -9.22 4.77 -7.70
CA ALA A 39 -10.07 4.44 -8.85
C ALA A 39 -9.76 5.38 -10.03
N GLU A 40 -9.58 6.66 -9.74
CA GLU A 40 -9.13 7.64 -10.73
C GLU A 40 -7.72 7.32 -11.24
N ALA A 41 -6.80 6.91 -10.34
CA ALA A 41 -5.45 6.50 -10.72
C ALA A 41 -5.45 5.33 -11.71
N VAL A 42 -6.25 4.29 -11.44
CA VAL A 42 -6.41 3.12 -12.34
C VAL A 42 -6.97 3.56 -13.70
N ALA A 43 -8.00 4.41 -13.71
CA ALA A 43 -8.60 4.90 -14.95
C ALA A 43 -7.60 5.72 -15.79
N LEU A 44 -6.85 6.62 -15.16
CA LEU A 44 -5.84 7.44 -15.84
C LEU A 44 -4.68 6.61 -16.36
N ALA A 45 -4.14 5.68 -15.57
CA ALA A 45 -3.10 4.75 -16.02
C ALA A 45 -3.58 3.85 -17.17
N GLY A 46 -4.90 3.57 -17.22
CA GLY A 46 -5.51 2.84 -18.33
C GLY A 46 -5.66 3.63 -19.62
N ASN A 47 -5.80 4.95 -19.56
CA ASN A 47 -6.11 5.80 -20.70
C ASN A 47 -4.94 6.64 -21.21
N LEU A 48 -3.94 6.89 -20.36
CA LEU A 48 -2.78 7.71 -20.69
C LEU A 48 -1.51 6.86 -20.77
N PRO A 49 -0.52 7.32 -21.51
CA PRO A 49 0.80 6.70 -21.53
C PRO A 49 1.57 7.08 -20.25
N VAL A 50 1.46 6.28 -19.21
CA VAL A 50 2.13 6.44 -17.91
C VAL A 50 3.26 5.43 -17.80
N ASP A 51 4.47 5.90 -17.51
CA ASP A 51 5.64 5.04 -17.29
C ASP A 51 5.78 4.66 -15.81
N VAL A 52 5.57 5.63 -14.90
CA VAL A 52 5.62 5.42 -13.46
C VAL A 52 4.40 6.04 -12.79
N ALA A 53 3.69 5.26 -11.99
CA ALA A 53 2.60 5.71 -11.12
C ALA A 53 3.11 5.84 -9.68
N LEU A 54 3.12 7.06 -9.13
CA LEU A 54 3.35 7.33 -7.71
C LEU A 54 2.01 7.22 -7.00
N LEU A 55 1.89 6.30 -6.05
CA LEU A 55 0.62 5.99 -5.40
C LEU A 55 0.77 6.09 -3.88
N ASP A 56 -0.06 6.92 -3.24
CA ASP A 56 -0.22 6.82 -1.78
C ASP A 56 -0.95 5.52 -1.42
N ILE A 57 -0.64 4.96 -0.27
CA ILE A 57 -1.28 3.73 0.21
C ILE A 57 -2.70 4.00 0.69
N GLU A 58 -2.88 5.00 1.54
CA GLU A 58 -4.16 5.28 2.19
C GLU A 58 -4.95 6.32 1.40
N MET A 59 -5.75 5.87 0.46
CA MET A 59 -6.70 6.70 -0.28
C MET A 59 -8.13 6.22 -0.05
N PRO A 60 -9.14 7.12 -0.09
CA PRO A 60 -10.53 6.73 0.09
C PRO A 60 -11.02 5.83 -1.05
N GLY A 61 -11.91 4.90 -0.73
CA GLY A 61 -12.48 3.95 -1.69
C GLY A 61 -11.50 2.87 -2.09
N LEU A 62 -10.76 3.08 -3.17
CA LEU A 62 -9.73 2.14 -3.63
C LEU A 62 -8.37 2.58 -3.11
N THR A 63 -7.74 1.73 -2.30
CA THR A 63 -6.39 1.98 -1.74
C THR A 63 -5.32 1.94 -2.83
N GLY A 64 -4.13 2.53 -2.55
CA GLY A 64 -3.00 2.47 -3.48
C GLY A 64 -2.48 1.05 -3.73
N LEU A 65 -2.61 0.15 -2.75
CA LEU A 65 -2.26 -1.27 -2.94
C LEU A 65 -3.20 -1.93 -3.95
N GLU A 66 -4.51 -1.75 -3.80
CA GLU A 66 -5.52 -2.28 -4.73
C GLU A 66 -5.42 -1.63 -6.11
N ALA A 67 -5.09 -0.34 -6.16
CA ALA A 67 -4.81 0.36 -7.43
C ALA A 67 -3.59 -0.24 -8.13
N THR A 68 -2.51 -0.52 -7.37
CA THR A 68 -1.31 -1.19 -7.89
C THR A 68 -1.65 -2.55 -8.49
N GLU A 69 -2.39 -3.40 -7.77
CA GLU A 69 -2.83 -4.72 -8.28
C GLU A 69 -3.56 -4.60 -9.62
N ARG A 70 -4.49 -3.63 -9.74
CA ARG A 70 -5.27 -3.42 -10.97
C ARG A 70 -4.43 -2.88 -12.12
N ILE A 71 -3.52 -1.92 -11.85
CA ILE A 71 -2.63 -1.35 -12.87
C ILE A 71 -1.69 -2.45 -13.41
N VAL A 72 -1.09 -3.25 -12.52
CA VAL A 72 -0.20 -4.35 -12.91
C VAL A 72 -0.97 -5.45 -13.65
N ALA A 73 -2.15 -5.84 -13.17
CA ALA A 73 -2.99 -6.85 -13.81
C ALA A 73 -3.48 -6.44 -15.22
N ALA A 74 -3.55 -5.13 -15.52
CA ALA A 74 -3.88 -4.64 -16.85
C ALA A 74 -2.78 -4.92 -17.90
N GLY A 75 -1.62 -5.44 -17.49
CA GLY A 75 -0.54 -5.88 -18.37
C GLY A 75 0.17 -4.74 -19.12
N ARG A 76 0.04 -3.51 -18.66
CA ARG A 76 0.76 -2.35 -19.22
C ARG A 76 2.16 -2.24 -18.61
N GLU A 77 3.05 -1.54 -19.28
CA GLU A 77 4.43 -1.31 -18.81
C GLU A 77 4.53 -0.31 -17.65
N THR A 78 3.40 0.26 -17.21
CA THR A 78 3.34 1.18 -16.07
C THR A 78 3.86 0.50 -14.79
N ARG A 79 4.87 1.09 -14.17
CA ARG A 79 5.45 0.63 -12.91
C ARG A 79 4.91 1.44 -11.75
N CYS A 80 4.60 0.78 -10.64
CA CYS A 80 4.05 1.44 -9.47
C CYS A 80 5.13 1.66 -8.41
N LEU A 81 5.26 2.90 -7.94
CA LEU A 81 6.10 3.31 -6.82
C LEU A 81 5.20 3.83 -5.70
N MET A 82 5.20 3.12 -4.56
CA MET A 82 4.43 3.55 -3.40
C MET A 82 5.13 4.72 -2.71
N VAL A 83 4.37 5.78 -2.40
CA VAL A 83 4.86 6.97 -1.68
C VAL A 83 3.92 7.24 -0.53
N THR A 84 4.35 7.03 0.72
CA THR A 84 3.46 7.11 1.88
C THR A 84 4.10 7.76 3.10
N THR A 85 3.29 8.32 3.99
CA THR A 85 3.74 8.77 5.32
C THR A 85 3.92 7.61 6.30
N PHE A 86 3.42 6.41 5.98
CA PHE A 86 3.38 5.28 6.90
C PHE A 86 4.59 4.36 6.70
N ASP A 87 5.41 4.27 7.72
CA ASP A 87 6.55 3.36 7.82
C ASP A 87 6.20 2.00 8.44
N ARG A 88 4.95 1.56 8.31
CA ARG A 88 4.48 0.28 8.85
C ARG A 88 5.12 -0.88 8.10
N PRO A 89 5.84 -1.78 8.80
CA PRO A 89 6.63 -2.84 8.16
C PRO A 89 5.87 -3.72 7.17
N GLY A 90 4.59 -3.94 7.43
CA GLY A 90 3.79 -4.82 6.61
C GLY A 90 3.31 -4.21 5.28
N TYR A 91 3.28 -2.90 5.14
CA TYR A 91 2.94 -2.27 3.87
C TYR A 91 3.97 -2.54 2.79
N LEU A 92 5.25 -2.60 3.15
CA LEU A 92 6.30 -2.93 2.19
C LEU A 92 6.07 -4.29 1.53
N ARG A 93 5.79 -5.34 2.31
CA ARG A 93 5.50 -6.67 1.78
C ARG A 93 4.25 -6.66 0.89
N ARG A 94 3.16 -6.11 1.39
CA ARG A 94 1.89 -6.02 0.63
C ARG A 94 2.05 -5.24 -0.68
N ALA A 95 2.84 -4.17 -0.68
CA ALA A 95 3.14 -3.41 -1.88
C ALA A 95 3.84 -4.28 -2.95
N PHE A 96 4.86 -5.05 -2.54
CA PHE A 96 5.54 -5.95 -3.47
C PHE A 96 4.69 -7.14 -3.89
N ASP A 97 3.86 -7.68 -3.01
CA ASP A 97 2.89 -8.74 -3.34
C ASP A 97 1.84 -8.23 -4.34
N ALA A 98 1.44 -6.95 -4.24
CA ALA A 98 0.57 -6.27 -5.20
C ALA A 98 1.28 -5.95 -6.54
N GLY A 99 2.59 -6.14 -6.64
CA GLY A 99 3.38 -5.92 -7.85
C GLY A 99 4.07 -4.54 -7.93
N ALA A 100 4.14 -3.78 -6.83
CA ALA A 100 4.88 -2.53 -6.80
C ALA A 100 6.37 -2.74 -7.15
N SER A 101 6.95 -1.79 -7.86
CA SER A 101 8.37 -1.77 -8.21
C SER A 101 9.23 -1.03 -7.19
N GLY A 102 8.60 -0.23 -6.31
CA GLY A 102 9.33 0.47 -5.26
C GLY A 102 8.42 0.97 -4.14
N PHE A 103 9.09 1.39 -3.06
CA PHE A 103 8.44 1.92 -1.87
C PHE A 103 9.34 2.97 -1.22
N VAL A 104 8.84 4.20 -1.08
CA VAL A 104 9.52 5.33 -0.44
C VAL A 104 8.58 6.06 0.52
N VAL A 105 9.14 6.83 1.45
CA VAL A 105 8.36 7.65 2.38
C VAL A 105 8.15 9.07 1.83
N LYS A 106 7.05 9.74 2.22
CA LYS A 106 6.70 11.08 1.73
C LYS A 106 7.68 12.18 2.20
N ASP A 107 8.52 11.92 3.19
CA ASP A 107 9.58 12.81 3.65
C ASP A 107 10.90 12.63 2.88
N THR A 108 10.94 11.71 1.91
CA THR A 108 12.07 11.54 0.99
C THR A 108 12.34 12.86 0.24
N PRO A 109 13.60 13.36 0.24
CA PRO A 109 13.95 14.56 -0.52
C PRO A 109 13.59 14.45 -2.00
N ALA A 110 13.14 15.55 -2.62
CA ALA A 110 12.65 15.55 -4.01
C ALA A 110 13.67 14.96 -5.01
N ALA A 111 14.96 15.26 -4.84
CA ALA A 111 16.02 14.71 -5.69
C ALA A 111 16.15 13.18 -5.57
N GLU A 112 15.97 12.64 -4.36
CA GLU A 112 16.01 11.19 -4.12
C GLU A 112 14.75 10.50 -4.66
N LEU A 113 13.58 11.16 -4.57
CA LEU A 113 12.35 10.69 -5.17
C LEU A 113 12.48 10.64 -6.71
N ALA A 114 13.04 11.69 -7.33
CA ALA A 114 13.30 11.70 -8.78
C ALA A 114 14.23 10.56 -9.19
N GLU A 115 15.28 10.31 -8.40
CA GLU A 115 16.20 9.18 -8.66
C GLU A 115 15.51 7.83 -8.47
N ALA A 116 14.60 7.70 -7.49
CA ALA A 116 13.78 6.50 -7.31
C ALA A 116 12.87 6.25 -8.53
N ILE A 117 12.27 7.30 -9.08
CA ILE A 117 11.46 7.23 -10.31
C ILE A 117 12.31 6.73 -11.49
N ARG A 118 13.51 7.28 -11.69
CA ARG A 118 14.43 6.84 -12.77
C ARG A 118 14.79 5.36 -12.63
N LYS A 119 15.12 4.92 -11.41
CA LYS A 119 15.45 3.50 -11.13
C LYS A 119 14.25 2.59 -11.38
N VAL A 120 13.06 2.97 -10.93
CA VAL A 120 11.83 2.22 -11.18
C VAL A 120 11.54 2.16 -12.68
N HIS A 121 11.65 3.27 -13.40
CA HIS A 121 11.48 3.31 -14.86
C HIS A 121 12.49 2.40 -15.58
N ALA A 122 13.73 2.33 -15.08
CA ALA A 122 14.76 1.41 -15.61
C ALA A 122 14.53 -0.07 -15.25
N GLY A 123 13.47 -0.39 -14.48
CA GLY A 123 13.14 -1.76 -14.09
C GLY A 123 13.81 -2.24 -12.81
N LEU A 124 14.45 -1.35 -12.08
CA LEU A 124 15.05 -1.66 -10.80
C LEU A 124 14.01 -1.59 -9.69
N ARG A 125 14.20 -2.36 -8.63
CA ARG A 125 13.42 -2.23 -7.39
C ARG A 125 14.05 -1.21 -6.47
N VAL A 126 13.21 -0.34 -5.89
CA VAL A 126 13.63 0.70 -4.95
C VAL A 126 12.93 0.50 -3.62
N VAL A 127 13.71 0.47 -2.54
CA VAL A 127 13.19 0.42 -1.16
C VAL A 127 14.02 1.36 -0.33
N ASP A 128 13.34 2.17 0.50
CA ASP A 128 14.01 2.92 1.55
C ASP A 128 14.71 1.95 2.52
N PRO A 129 16.02 2.12 2.79
CA PRO A 129 16.78 1.18 3.62
C PRO A 129 16.24 1.02 5.04
N ALA A 130 15.72 2.09 5.65
CA ALA A 130 15.15 2.04 7.00
C ALA A 130 13.84 1.25 7.03
N LEU A 131 13.04 1.34 5.97
CA LEU A 131 11.83 0.53 5.82
C LEU A 131 12.16 -0.95 5.56
N ALA A 132 13.19 -1.22 4.78
CA ALA A 132 13.64 -2.59 4.54
C ALA A 132 14.08 -3.26 5.86
N GLU A 133 14.86 -2.57 6.68
CA GLU A 133 15.30 -3.04 8.00
C GLU A 133 14.10 -3.31 8.93
N LYS A 134 13.18 -2.36 9.06
CA LYS A 134 11.96 -2.52 9.87
C LYS A 134 11.11 -3.71 9.40
N SER A 135 10.99 -3.91 8.09
CA SER A 135 10.23 -5.03 7.53
C SER A 135 10.87 -6.39 7.81
N LEU A 136 12.19 -6.46 7.80
CA LEU A 136 12.94 -7.67 8.16
C LEU A 136 12.75 -8.02 9.65
N LEU A 137 12.78 -7.03 10.53
CA LEU A 137 12.59 -7.20 11.97
C LEU A 137 11.15 -7.62 12.34
N ALA A 138 10.16 -7.19 11.59
CA ALA A 138 8.75 -7.54 11.84
C ALA A 138 8.42 -9.02 11.57
N GLY A 139 9.25 -9.71 10.79
CA GLY A 139 9.07 -11.12 10.43
C GLY A 139 7.87 -11.40 9.49
N PRO A 140 7.62 -12.68 9.19
CA PRO A 140 6.49 -13.07 8.36
C PRO A 140 5.15 -12.90 9.11
N ASN A 141 4.07 -12.69 8.34
CA ASN A 141 2.73 -12.66 8.90
C ASN A 141 2.37 -14.05 9.50
N PRO A 142 2.12 -14.16 10.83
CA PRO A 142 1.80 -15.43 11.47
C PRO A 142 0.32 -15.82 11.30
N LEU A 143 -0.52 -14.87 10.81
CA LEU A 143 -1.96 -15.07 10.70
C LEU A 143 -2.33 -15.75 9.37
N THR A 144 -3.23 -16.71 9.43
CA THR A 144 -3.86 -17.25 8.23
C THR A 144 -4.81 -16.22 7.58
N PRO A 145 -5.12 -16.35 6.29
CA PRO A 145 -6.08 -15.45 5.62
C PRO A 145 -7.41 -15.33 6.39
N ARG A 146 -7.91 -16.45 6.93
CA ARG A 146 -9.17 -16.47 7.67
C ARG A 146 -9.09 -15.77 9.05
N GLU A 147 -7.95 -15.86 9.73
CA GLU A 147 -7.69 -15.10 10.96
C GLU A 147 -7.57 -13.59 10.68
N GLN A 148 -6.98 -13.21 9.54
CA GLN A 148 -6.93 -11.81 9.09
C GLN A 148 -8.33 -11.26 8.83
N ASP A 149 -9.18 -11.98 8.08
CA ASP A 149 -10.56 -11.56 7.80
C ASP A 149 -11.33 -11.35 9.11
N VAL A 150 -11.24 -12.30 10.03
CA VAL A 150 -11.92 -12.24 11.31
C VAL A 150 -11.41 -11.09 12.20
N LEU A 151 -10.09 -10.84 12.22
CA LEU A 151 -9.52 -9.71 12.96
C LEU A 151 -9.86 -8.36 12.34
N ARG A 152 -9.93 -8.26 11.01
CA ARG A 152 -10.33 -7.04 10.31
C ARG A 152 -11.76 -6.64 10.69
N GLU A 153 -12.71 -7.58 10.67
CA GLU A 153 -14.07 -7.34 11.14
C GLU A 153 -14.11 -7.00 12.65
N ALA A 154 -13.30 -7.69 13.46
CA ALA A 154 -13.22 -7.43 14.89
C ALA A 154 -12.67 -6.05 15.24
N SER A 155 -11.78 -5.48 14.40
CA SER A 155 -11.23 -4.13 14.59
C SER A 155 -12.28 -3.03 14.50
N HIS A 156 -13.36 -3.27 13.76
CA HIS A 156 -14.53 -2.38 13.66
C HIS A 156 -15.54 -2.55 14.83
N GLY A 157 -15.17 -3.32 15.84
CA GLY A 157 -16.03 -3.52 17.04
C GLY A 157 -17.11 -4.59 16.87
N ALA A 158 -17.14 -5.33 15.75
CA ALA A 158 -18.16 -6.34 15.51
C ALA A 158 -18.10 -7.49 16.53
N SER A 159 -19.28 -7.97 16.95
CA SER A 159 -19.42 -9.16 17.79
C SER A 159 -19.15 -10.44 17.00
N ALA A 160 -18.81 -11.54 17.67
CA ALA A 160 -18.57 -12.82 17.01
C ALA A 160 -19.77 -13.30 16.16
N GLY A 161 -20.98 -12.96 16.55
CA GLY A 161 -22.18 -13.26 15.78
C GLY A 161 -22.32 -12.42 14.51
N GLN A 162 -21.94 -11.13 14.59
CA GLN A 162 -21.91 -10.23 13.41
C GLN A 162 -20.84 -10.64 12.40
N ILE A 163 -19.62 -10.91 12.90
CA ILE A 163 -18.50 -11.41 12.10
C ILE A 163 -18.89 -12.73 11.42
N GLY A 164 -19.53 -13.64 12.19
CA GLY A 164 -19.97 -14.91 11.64
C GLY A 164 -20.96 -14.75 10.49
N ARG A 165 -21.90 -13.82 10.57
CA ARG A 165 -22.81 -13.50 9.46
C ARG A 165 -22.08 -12.92 8.25
N ALA A 166 -21.17 -11.96 8.47
CA ALA A 166 -20.42 -11.30 7.39
C ALA A 166 -19.50 -12.27 6.65
N LEU A 167 -18.87 -13.21 7.37
CA LEU A 167 -17.91 -14.15 6.79
C LEU A 167 -18.45 -15.56 6.54
N TYR A 168 -19.75 -15.78 6.71
CA TYR A 168 -20.41 -17.09 6.58
C TYR A 168 -19.81 -18.17 7.51
N LEU A 169 -19.56 -17.79 8.78
CA LEU A 169 -19.01 -18.67 9.82
C LEU A 169 -19.96 -18.79 11.02
N SER A 170 -19.83 -19.89 11.77
CA SER A 170 -20.48 -19.97 13.08
C SER A 170 -19.78 -19.01 14.09
N ALA A 171 -20.52 -18.51 15.07
CA ALA A 171 -19.94 -17.69 16.13
C ALA A 171 -18.87 -18.46 16.94
N GLY A 172 -18.97 -19.79 17.01
CA GLY A 172 -17.95 -20.67 17.62
C GLY A 172 -16.65 -20.65 16.79
N THR A 173 -16.76 -20.82 15.48
CA THR A 173 -15.60 -20.76 14.55
C THR A 173 -14.92 -19.41 14.62
N VAL A 174 -15.68 -18.30 14.66
CA VAL A 174 -15.12 -16.95 14.83
C VAL A 174 -14.32 -16.84 16.13
N ARG A 175 -14.86 -17.33 17.26
CA ARG A 175 -14.12 -17.31 18.54
C ARG A 175 -12.82 -18.11 18.47
N ASN A 176 -12.82 -19.25 17.79
CA ASN A 176 -11.60 -20.05 17.61
C ASN A 176 -10.55 -19.30 16.79
N HIS A 177 -10.93 -18.64 15.67
CA HIS A 177 -10.00 -17.82 14.89
C HIS A 177 -9.47 -16.63 15.69
N LEU A 178 -10.33 -15.95 16.49
CA LEU A 178 -9.87 -14.87 17.36
C LEU A 178 -8.90 -15.35 18.44
N SER A 179 -9.18 -16.48 19.09
CA SER A 179 -8.28 -17.08 20.09
C SER A 179 -6.93 -17.46 19.49
N SER A 180 -6.93 -18.07 18.32
CA SER A 180 -5.71 -18.41 17.59
C SER A 180 -4.91 -17.16 17.21
N ALA A 181 -5.57 -16.13 16.68
CA ALA A 181 -4.94 -14.86 16.32
C ALA A 181 -4.33 -14.13 17.52
N ILE A 182 -5.03 -14.08 18.67
CA ILE A 182 -4.53 -13.55 19.93
C ILE A 182 -3.25 -14.29 20.35
N GLY A 183 -3.25 -15.63 20.31
CA GLY A 183 -2.07 -16.43 20.65
C GLY A 183 -0.89 -16.18 19.70
N LYS A 184 -1.13 -16.09 18.39
CA LYS A 184 -0.11 -15.84 17.37
C LYS A 184 0.49 -14.43 17.44
N THR A 185 -0.31 -13.44 17.84
CA THR A 185 0.15 -12.05 18.02
C THR A 185 0.77 -11.79 19.39
N GLY A 186 0.70 -12.75 20.32
CA GLY A 186 1.22 -12.62 21.70
C GLY A 186 0.51 -11.55 22.52
N THR A 187 -0.79 -11.31 22.27
CA THR A 187 -1.57 -10.24 22.90
C THR A 187 -2.58 -10.78 23.92
N ALA A 188 -3.15 -9.92 24.74
CA ALA A 188 -4.11 -10.32 25.78
C ALA A 188 -5.56 -10.41 25.27
N ASN A 189 -5.90 -9.69 24.19
CA ASN A 189 -7.28 -9.61 23.69
C ASN A 189 -7.33 -9.29 22.19
N ARG A 190 -8.54 -9.44 21.61
CA ARG A 190 -8.77 -9.23 20.18
C ARG A 190 -8.47 -7.81 19.68
N THR A 191 -8.66 -6.79 20.53
CA THR A 191 -8.41 -5.40 20.19
C THR A 191 -6.91 -5.14 20.06
N GLU A 192 -6.12 -5.65 21.00
CA GLU A 192 -4.66 -5.60 20.93
C GLU A 192 -4.13 -6.43 19.76
N ALA A 193 -4.70 -7.62 19.51
CA ALA A 193 -4.34 -8.45 18.38
C ALA A 193 -4.56 -7.73 17.05
N ALA A 194 -5.72 -7.05 16.89
CA ALA A 194 -6.00 -6.27 15.70
C ALA A 194 -5.04 -5.07 15.55
N ALA A 195 -4.73 -4.36 16.65
CA ALA A 195 -3.80 -3.25 16.63
C ALA A 195 -2.37 -3.68 16.28
N VAL A 196 -1.88 -4.81 16.82
CA VAL A 196 -0.58 -5.39 16.47
C VAL A 196 -0.56 -5.83 15.01
N ALA A 197 -1.61 -6.52 14.56
CA ALA A 197 -1.71 -7.00 13.19
C ALA A 197 -1.77 -5.83 12.18
N ALA A 198 -2.49 -4.75 12.49
CA ALA A 198 -2.55 -3.56 11.65
C ALA A 198 -1.17 -2.85 11.58
N ARG A 199 -0.48 -2.68 12.72
CA ARG A 199 0.86 -2.07 12.75
C ARG A 199 1.88 -2.84 11.92
N ASN A 200 1.80 -4.17 11.95
CA ASN A 200 2.70 -5.04 11.21
C ASN A 200 2.22 -5.27 9.76
N GLY A 201 1.10 -4.66 9.35
CA GLY A 201 0.50 -4.84 8.03
C GLY A 201 0.06 -6.27 7.72
N TRP A 202 -0.37 -6.98 8.76
CA TRP A 202 -0.93 -8.32 8.63
C TRP A 202 -2.44 -8.32 8.34
N LEU A 203 -3.08 -7.12 8.40
CA LEU A 203 -4.50 -6.91 8.07
C LEU A 203 -4.68 -6.09 6.80
#